data_73d2fdb8e0665660dd0da20731ccf9ef
#
_entry.id   73d2fdb8e0665660dd0da20731ccf9ef
#
_cell.length_a   1.000
_cell.length_b   1.000
_cell.length_c   1.000
_cell.angle_alpha   90.00
_cell.angle_beta   90.00
_cell.angle_gamma   90.00
#
_symmetry.space_group_name_H-M   'P 1'
#
loop_
_entity.id
_entity.type
_entity.pdbx_description
1 polymer ?
#
loop_
_entity_poly.entity_id
_entity_poly.type
_entity_poly.pdbx_seq_one_letter_code
_entity_poly.pdbx_strand_id
1 'polypeptide(L)'
;MQNRYQNDWTERSLFYNCRMFTEGFYHGQSYGELEPCIHIGILDFNLMRSQGFHHHIKLLDIKTGEEYNDKLQFHVVQLKKLENAAKEEKETELYYWAKLLAAKDWKEVDDTIKGNPYREAVKDEMYKMSQDERERYLYLREEM
;
A
#
# COMPACT_ATOMS: atom_id res chain seq x y z
N MET A 1 -4.61 9.48 21.78
CA MET A 1 -5.01 8.06 21.59
C MET A 1 -3.96 7.41 20.70
N GLN A 2 -3.05 6.63 21.26
CA GLN A 2 -2.09 5.87 20.44
C GLN A 2 -2.89 4.86 19.63
N ASN A 3 -2.76 4.95 18.32
CA ASN A 3 -3.47 4.09 17.39
C ASN A 3 -2.98 2.66 17.59
N ARG A 4 -3.75 1.78 18.24
CA ARG A 4 -3.44 0.36 18.46
C ARG A 4 -3.04 -0.34 17.16
N TYR A 5 -3.54 0.14 16.02
CA TYR A 5 -3.25 -0.38 14.69
C TYR A 5 -1.79 -0.18 14.23
N GLN A 6 -1.03 0.72 14.84
CA GLN A 6 0.38 0.94 14.50
C GLN A 6 1.31 -0.06 15.18
N ASN A 7 0.97 -0.52 16.37
CA ASN A 7 1.86 -1.32 17.21
C ASN A 7 1.96 -2.79 16.79
N ASP A 8 0.96 -3.32 16.09
CA ASP A 8 0.86 -4.73 15.67
C ASP A 8 0.75 -4.91 14.15
N TRP A 9 1.14 -3.89 13.40
CA TRP A 9 1.04 -3.91 11.93
C TRP A 9 1.81 -5.09 11.30
N THR A 10 3.03 -5.35 11.74
CA THR A 10 3.87 -6.42 11.19
C THR A 10 3.25 -7.79 11.41
N GLU A 11 2.73 -8.04 12.60
CA GLU A 11 2.06 -9.29 12.96
C GLU A 11 0.75 -9.45 12.20
N ARG A 12 -0.04 -8.39 12.10
CA ARG A 12 -1.32 -8.40 11.39
C ARG A 12 -1.13 -8.59 9.88
N SER A 13 -0.22 -7.87 9.26
CA SER A 13 0.08 -8.01 7.84
C SER A 13 0.60 -9.41 7.52
N LEU A 14 1.46 -9.98 8.37
CA LEU A 14 1.92 -11.34 8.27
C LEU A 14 0.77 -12.34 8.36
N PHE A 15 -0.08 -12.20 9.37
CA PHE A 15 -1.25 -13.08 9.58
C PHE A 15 -2.18 -13.08 8.36
N TYR A 16 -2.58 -11.91 7.89
CA TYR A 16 -3.50 -11.81 6.76
C TYR A 16 -2.89 -12.29 5.45
N ASN A 17 -1.61 -12.02 5.20
CA ASN A 17 -0.93 -12.49 4.00
C ASN A 17 -0.79 -14.02 4.00
N CYS A 18 -0.43 -14.62 5.13
CA CYS A 18 -0.38 -16.07 5.28
C CYS A 18 -1.76 -16.72 5.09
N ARG A 19 -2.80 -16.10 5.63
CA ARG A 19 -4.17 -16.59 5.44
C ARG A 19 -4.59 -16.56 3.98
N MET A 20 -4.40 -15.45 3.29
CA MET A 20 -4.68 -15.34 1.85
C MET A 20 -3.85 -16.32 1.02
N PHE A 21 -2.58 -16.52 1.38
CA PHE A 21 -1.69 -17.44 0.71
C PHE A 21 -2.19 -18.89 0.74
N THR A 22 -2.84 -19.30 1.83
CA THR A 22 -3.36 -20.66 2.00
C THR A 22 -4.79 -20.84 1.51
N GLU A 23 -5.59 -19.79 1.40
CA GLU A 23 -7.01 -19.88 1.01
C GLU A 23 -7.22 -20.40 -0.42
N GLY A 24 -6.30 -20.14 -1.33
CA GLY A 24 -6.38 -20.59 -2.73
C GLY A 24 -5.83 -21.99 -2.99
N PHE A 25 -5.36 -22.71 -1.95
CA PHE A 25 -4.73 -24.00 -2.10
C PHE A 25 -5.62 -25.14 -1.57
N TYR A 26 -5.95 -26.09 -2.44
CA TYR A 26 -6.90 -27.17 -2.13
C TYR A 26 -6.22 -28.53 -2.08
N HIS A 27 -6.85 -29.46 -1.37
CA HIS A 27 -6.39 -30.85 -1.27
C HIS A 27 -6.24 -31.50 -2.67
N GLY A 28 -5.08 -32.06 -2.92
CA GLY A 28 -4.76 -32.72 -4.20
C GLY A 28 -4.01 -31.86 -5.21
N GLN A 29 -3.87 -30.55 -4.94
CA GLN A 29 -3.01 -29.70 -5.77
C GLN A 29 -1.53 -29.94 -5.50
N SER A 30 -0.69 -29.75 -6.52
CA SER A 30 0.77 -29.77 -6.37
C SER A 30 1.26 -28.46 -5.70
N TYR A 31 2.23 -28.54 -4.80
CA TYR A 31 2.86 -27.36 -4.20
C TYR A 31 3.54 -26.44 -5.24
N GLY A 32 3.93 -26.99 -6.41
CA GLY A 32 4.43 -26.17 -7.52
C GLY A 32 3.40 -25.23 -8.14
N GLU A 33 2.11 -25.45 -7.89
CA GLU A 33 0.99 -24.62 -8.37
C GLU A 33 0.63 -23.48 -7.40
N LEU A 34 1.35 -23.34 -6.28
CA LEU A 34 1.14 -22.23 -5.37
C LEU A 34 1.31 -20.88 -6.07
N GLU A 35 0.27 -20.06 -6.01
CA GLU A 35 0.30 -18.72 -6.55
C GLU A 35 1.00 -17.73 -5.59
N PRO A 36 1.72 -16.74 -6.10
CA PRO A 36 2.28 -15.68 -5.27
C PRO A 36 1.20 -14.90 -4.54
N CYS A 37 1.41 -14.62 -3.27
CA CYS A 37 0.56 -13.73 -2.49
C CYS A 37 1.36 -12.49 -2.08
N ILE A 38 0.90 -11.33 -2.52
CA ILE A 38 1.58 -10.05 -2.32
C ILE A 38 0.69 -9.16 -1.45
N HIS A 39 1.18 -8.80 -0.28
CA HIS A 39 0.53 -7.85 0.61
C HIS A 39 1.13 -6.47 0.42
N ILE A 40 0.30 -5.48 0.10
CA ILE A 40 0.73 -4.08 -0.08
C ILE A 40 0.15 -3.25 1.06
N GLY A 41 1.02 -2.72 1.92
CA GLY A 41 0.67 -1.81 2.99
C GLY A 41 1.02 -0.37 2.65
N ILE A 42 0.02 0.51 2.65
CA ILE A 42 0.20 1.96 2.48
C ILE A 42 -0.01 2.59 3.84
N LEU A 43 1.05 3.18 4.40
CA LEU A 43 1.11 3.61 5.79
C LEU A 43 1.28 5.13 5.89
N ASP A 44 0.50 5.76 6.73
CA ASP A 44 0.64 7.16 7.12
C ASP A 44 1.56 7.35 8.35
N PHE A 45 2.27 6.31 8.73
CA PHE A 45 3.24 6.30 9.83
C PHE A 45 4.55 5.61 9.42
N ASN A 46 5.62 5.87 10.20
CA ASN A 46 6.92 5.26 9.96
C ASN A 46 7.02 3.90 10.65
N LEU A 47 7.12 2.84 9.86
CA LEU A 47 7.30 1.47 10.31
C LEU A 47 8.79 1.08 10.32
N MET A 48 9.45 1.25 9.16
CA MET A 48 10.84 0.87 8.97
C MET A 48 11.78 2.00 9.38
N ARG A 49 12.94 1.67 9.94
CA ARG A 49 13.92 2.66 10.38
C ARG A 49 14.71 3.28 9.23
N SER A 50 14.87 2.57 8.13
CA SER A 50 15.58 3.05 6.94
C SER A 50 14.88 4.23 6.27
N GLN A 51 15.63 5.01 5.49
CA GLN A 51 15.14 6.26 4.89
C GLN A 51 14.16 6.06 3.74
N GLY A 52 14.20 4.94 3.05
CA GLY A 52 13.35 4.67 1.89
C GLY A 52 11.85 4.73 2.20
N PHE A 53 11.06 5.24 1.28
CA PHE A 53 9.60 5.27 1.41
C PHE A 53 8.95 3.94 1.01
N HIS A 54 9.63 3.12 0.20
CA HIS A 54 9.16 1.83 -0.27
C HIS A 54 10.10 0.70 0.14
N HIS A 55 9.53 -0.37 0.67
CA HIS A 55 10.25 -1.58 1.04
C HIS A 55 9.59 -2.78 0.39
N HIS A 56 10.41 -3.63 -0.23
CA HIS A 56 10.01 -4.92 -0.79
C HIS A 56 10.62 -6.04 0.05
N ILE A 57 9.78 -6.85 0.66
CA ILE A 57 10.16 -7.87 1.63
C ILE A 57 9.81 -9.24 1.08
N LYS A 58 10.79 -10.14 1.09
CA LYS A 58 10.69 -11.53 0.67
C LYS A 58 11.34 -12.45 1.70
N LEU A 59 11.20 -13.76 1.49
CA LEU A 59 11.92 -14.76 2.27
C LEU A 59 13.35 -14.91 1.72
N LEU A 60 14.32 -14.51 2.53
CA LEU A 60 15.75 -14.55 2.18
C LEU A 60 16.55 -15.32 3.23
N ASP A 61 17.66 -15.93 2.81
CA ASP A 61 18.71 -16.37 3.72
C ASP A 61 19.39 -15.13 4.33
N ILE A 62 19.32 -14.97 5.63
CA ILE A 62 19.86 -13.79 6.33
C ILE A 62 21.38 -13.70 6.31
N LYS A 63 22.09 -14.80 6.01
CA LYS A 63 23.58 -14.83 5.96
C LYS A 63 24.08 -14.45 4.57
N THR A 64 23.43 -14.91 3.54
CA THR A 64 23.88 -14.77 2.15
C THR A 64 23.09 -13.70 1.37
N GLY A 65 21.87 -13.37 1.81
CA GLY A 65 20.92 -12.54 1.06
C GLY A 65 20.27 -13.28 -0.10
N GLU A 66 20.51 -14.57 -0.25
CA GLU A 66 19.92 -15.38 -1.30
C GLU A 66 18.42 -15.54 -1.11
N GLU A 67 17.66 -15.41 -2.19
CA GLU A 67 16.21 -15.58 -2.17
C GLU A 67 15.87 -17.06 -1.96
N TYR A 68 15.15 -17.36 -0.89
CA TYR A 68 14.65 -18.71 -0.60
C TYR A 68 13.35 -19.02 -1.35
N ASN A 69 12.41 -18.09 -1.36
CA ASN A 69 11.12 -18.25 -2.01
C ASN A 69 10.48 -16.88 -2.27
N ASP A 70 9.82 -16.72 -3.41
CA ASP A 70 9.17 -15.48 -3.86
C ASP A 70 7.63 -15.52 -3.79
N LYS A 71 7.04 -16.58 -3.26
CA LYS A 71 5.58 -16.76 -3.23
C LYS A 71 4.88 -15.92 -2.16
N LEU A 72 5.59 -15.57 -1.09
CA LEU A 72 5.06 -14.71 -0.02
C LEU A 72 5.84 -13.41 0.01
N GLN A 73 5.19 -12.31 -0.35
CA GLN A 73 5.84 -11.01 -0.47
C GLN A 73 5.05 -9.92 0.26
N PHE A 74 5.77 -8.90 0.73
CA PHE A 74 5.19 -7.69 1.31
C PHE A 74 5.79 -6.46 0.65
N HIS A 75 4.95 -5.51 0.32
CA HIS A 75 5.36 -4.15 -0.03
C HIS A 75 4.87 -3.20 1.04
N VAL A 76 5.76 -2.36 1.53
CA VAL A 76 5.45 -1.32 2.52
C VAL A 76 5.76 0.03 1.91
N VAL A 77 4.75 0.87 1.80
CA VAL A 77 4.86 2.24 1.31
C VAL A 77 4.58 3.20 2.45
N GLN A 78 5.60 3.96 2.87
CA GLN A 78 5.52 4.89 3.99
C GLN A 78 5.36 6.32 3.49
N LEU A 79 4.13 6.83 3.50
CA LEU A 79 3.79 8.13 2.94
C LEU A 79 4.54 9.31 3.57
N LYS A 80 4.86 9.23 4.86
CA LYS A 80 5.62 10.27 5.57
C LYS A 80 7.09 10.39 5.15
N LYS A 81 7.61 9.39 4.42
CA LYS A 81 9.00 9.40 3.92
C LYS A 81 9.15 9.86 2.48
N LEU A 82 8.06 10.19 1.80
CA LEU A 82 8.09 10.64 0.42
C LEU A 82 8.92 11.91 0.20
N GLU A 83 8.88 12.85 1.13
CA GLU A 83 9.63 14.10 1.02
C GLU A 83 11.15 13.86 0.99
N ASN A 84 11.60 12.84 1.73
CA ASN A 84 13.01 12.46 1.85
C ASN A 84 13.44 11.38 0.84
N ALA A 85 12.59 11.03 -0.11
CA ALA A 85 12.91 10.05 -1.14
C ALA A 85 14.13 10.50 -1.97
N ALA A 86 14.98 9.55 -2.36
CA ALA A 86 16.11 9.81 -3.23
C ALA A 86 15.64 10.31 -4.61
N LYS A 87 16.53 10.97 -5.35
CA LYS A 87 16.17 11.52 -6.67
C LYS A 87 15.67 10.44 -7.61
N GLU A 88 16.34 9.30 -7.62
CA GLU A 88 16.00 8.14 -8.44
C GLU A 88 14.62 7.56 -8.08
N GLU A 89 14.27 7.56 -6.80
CA GLU A 89 12.95 7.13 -6.33
C GLU A 89 11.85 8.09 -6.77
N LYS A 90 12.13 9.41 -6.79
CA LYS A 90 11.19 10.45 -7.21
C LYS A 90 10.84 10.40 -8.70
N GLU A 91 11.63 9.73 -9.50
CA GLU A 91 11.40 9.53 -10.93
C GLU A 91 10.54 8.28 -11.22
N THR A 92 10.17 7.50 -10.21
CA THR A 92 9.38 6.27 -10.37
C THR A 92 7.88 6.53 -10.38
N GLU A 93 7.13 5.69 -11.12
CA GLU A 93 5.66 5.71 -11.09
C GLU A 93 5.11 5.47 -9.68
N LEU A 94 5.76 4.59 -8.92
CA LEU A 94 5.34 4.31 -7.54
C LEU A 94 5.38 5.57 -6.66
N TYR A 95 6.39 6.42 -6.82
CA TYR A 95 6.48 7.68 -6.09
C TYR A 95 5.30 8.61 -6.38
N TYR A 96 4.92 8.74 -7.65
CA TYR A 96 3.78 9.56 -8.04
C TYR A 96 2.45 9.03 -7.49
N TRP A 97 2.25 7.72 -7.55
CA TRP A 97 1.06 7.09 -6.95
C TRP A 97 1.03 7.28 -5.44
N ALA A 98 2.15 7.10 -4.77
CA ALA A 98 2.26 7.33 -3.33
C ALA A 98 1.99 8.80 -2.96
N LYS A 99 2.49 9.76 -3.76
CA LYS A 99 2.17 11.19 -3.61
C LYS A 99 0.67 11.47 -3.76
N LEU A 100 0.04 10.86 -4.74
CA LEU A 100 -1.40 11.01 -4.95
C LEU A 100 -2.20 10.52 -3.74
N LEU A 101 -1.82 9.35 -3.19
CA LEU A 101 -2.45 8.78 -1.99
C LEU A 101 -2.15 9.59 -0.71
N ALA A 102 -1.03 10.30 -0.67
CA ALA A 102 -0.64 11.17 0.46
C ALA A 102 -1.26 12.57 0.38
N ALA A 103 -1.86 12.95 -0.75
CA ALA A 103 -2.40 14.29 -0.98
C ALA A 103 -3.48 14.66 0.05
N LYS A 104 -3.37 15.84 0.62
CA LYS A 104 -4.27 16.34 1.67
C LYS A 104 -5.39 17.20 1.12
N ASP A 105 -5.21 17.75 -0.06
CA ASP A 105 -6.18 18.60 -0.73
C ASP A 105 -6.15 18.40 -2.25
N TRP A 106 -7.16 18.95 -2.93
CA TRP A 106 -7.32 18.80 -4.38
C TRP A 106 -6.23 19.52 -5.18
N LYS A 107 -5.59 20.53 -4.60
CA LYS A 107 -4.46 21.22 -5.24
C LYS A 107 -3.24 20.30 -5.34
N GLU A 108 -2.92 19.58 -4.27
CA GLU A 108 -1.84 18.58 -4.28
C GLU A 108 -2.14 17.43 -5.24
N VAL A 109 -3.41 17.01 -5.34
CA VAL A 109 -3.84 16.03 -6.36
C VAL A 109 -3.58 16.57 -7.76
N ASP A 110 -4.04 17.77 -8.07
CA ASP A 110 -3.87 18.40 -9.39
C ASP A 110 -2.40 18.57 -9.77
N ASP A 111 -1.56 19.00 -8.84
CA ASP A 111 -0.13 19.16 -9.09
C ASP A 111 0.56 17.82 -9.36
N THR A 112 0.07 16.73 -8.77
CA THR A 112 0.64 15.39 -8.93
C THR A 112 0.23 14.72 -10.24
N ILE A 113 -0.99 14.96 -10.74
CA ILE A 113 -1.55 14.28 -11.92
C ILE A 113 -1.18 14.96 -13.25
N LYS A 114 -0.68 16.19 -13.23
CA LYS A 114 -0.37 16.97 -14.44
C LYS A 114 0.37 16.15 -15.48
N GLY A 115 -0.19 16.09 -16.70
CA GLY A 115 0.44 15.48 -17.84
C GLY A 115 0.37 13.95 -17.93
N ASN A 116 -0.42 13.30 -17.07
CA ASN A 116 -0.63 11.85 -17.14
C ASN A 116 -2.12 11.50 -17.20
N PRO A 117 -2.65 11.06 -18.38
CA PRO A 117 -4.07 10.78 -18.56
C PRO A 117 -4.62 9.68 -17.62
N TYR A 118 -3.80 8.69 -17.26
CA TYR A 118 -4.22 7.64 -16.33
C TYR A 118 -4.44 8.17 -14.92
N ARG A 119 -3.60 9.11 -14.49
CA ARG A 119 -3.74 9.76 -13.18
C ARG A 119 -4.94 10.70 -13.15
N GLU A 120 -5.24 11.37 -14.26
CA GLU A 120 -6.46 12.20 -14.40
C GLU A 120 -7.73 11.36 -14.26
N ALA A 121 -7.78 10.17 -14.87
CA ALA A 121 -8.91 9.26 -14.72
C ALA A 121 -9.10 8.79 -13.25
N VAL A 122 -8.01 8.55 -12.52
CA VAL A 122 -8.07 8.19 -11.09
C VAL A 122 -8.59 9.37 -10.26
N LYS A 123 -8.21 10.60 -10.57
CA LYS A 123 -8.76 11.79 -9.91
C LYS A 123 -10.29 11.84 -10.01
N ASP A 124 -10.83 11.61 -11.20
CA ASP A 124 -12.27 11.62 -11.43
C ASP A 124 -12.98 10.57 -10.57
N GLU A 125 -12.41 9.36 -10.46
CA GLU A 125 -12.95 8.32 -9.58
C GLU A 125 -12.81 8.68 -8.09
N MET A 126 -11.68 9.22 -7.67
CA MET A 126 -11.50 9.71 -6.29
C MET A 126 -12.50 10.81 -5.95
N TYR A 127 -12.78 11.71 -6.90
CA TYR A 127 -13.77 12.75 -6.71
C TYR A 127 -15.19 12.20 -6.54
N LYS A 128 -15.58 11.26 -7.39
CA LYS A 128 -16.88 10.56 -7.28
C LYS A 128 -16.99 9.85 -5.93
N MET A 129 -15.99 9.08 -5.52
CA MET A 129 -15.96 8.39 -4.23
C MET A 129 -16.10 9.37 -3.07
N SER A 130 -15.43 10.53 -3.11
CA SER A 130 -15.53 11.54 -2.05
C SER A 130 -16.92 12.18 -1.97
N GLN A 131 -17.62 12.30 -3.09
CA GLN A 131 -19.00 12.76 -3.10
C GLN A 131 -19.96 11.72 -2.51
N ASP A 132 -19.80 10.45 -2.89
CA ASP A 132 -20.61 9.36 -2.35
C ASP A 132 -20.43 9.21 -0.83
N GLU A 133 -19.20 9.32 -0.31
CA GLU A 133 -18.94 9.33 1.13
C GLU A 133 -19.59 10.52 1.83
N ARG A 134 -19.54 11.69 1.22
CA ARG A 134 -20.16 12.90 1.76
C ARG A 134 -21.68 12.79 1.78
N GLU A 135 -22.29 12.30 0.71
CA GLU A 135 -23.72 12.02 0.63
C GLU A 135 -24.16 10.98 1.66
N ARG A 136 -23.36 9.89 1.79
CA ARG A 136 -23.60 8.85 2.78
C ARG A 136 -23.50 9.39 4.21
N TYR A 137 -22.52 10.26 4.49
CA TYR A 137 -22.39 10.91 5.80
C TYR A 137 -23.58 11.83 6.10
N LEU A 138 -24.04 12.61 5.13
CA LEU A 138 -25.20 13.45 5.26
C LEU A 138 -26.47 12.63 5.52
N TYR A 139 -26.66 11.56 4.77
CA TYR A 139 -27.79 10.63 4.96
C TYR A 139 -27.82 10.04 6.38
N LEU A 140 -26.69 9.52 6.87
CA LEU A 140 -26.59 8.96 8.23
C LEU A 140 -26.83 10.01 9.32
N ARG A 141 -26.55 11.28 9.04
CA ARG A 141 -26.79 12.37 9.98
C ARG A 141 -28.27 12.77 10.06
N GLU A 142 -29.00 12.64 8.96
CA GLU A 142 -30.44 12.92 8.93
C GLU A 142 -31.28 11.84 9.61
N GLU A 143 -30.77 10.59 9.67
CA GLU A 143 -31.42 9.48 10.37
C GLU A 143 -31.15 9.45 11.90
N MET A 144 -30.21 10.24 12.37
CA MET A 144 -29.92 10.38 13.81
C MET A 144 -30.70 11.55 14.45
#